data_d47cbbc9cb78cbdc88cc0329c2861f01
#
_entry.id   d47cbbc9cb78cbdc88cc0329c2861f01
#
_cell.length_a   1.000
_cell.length_b   1.000
_cell.length_c   1.000
_cell.angle_alpha   90.00
_cell.angle_beta   90.00
_cell.angle_gamma   90.00
#
_symmetry.space_group_name_H-M   'P 1'
#
loop_
_entity.id
_entity.type
_entity.pdbx_description
1 polymer ?
#
loop_
_entity_poly.entity_id
_entity_poly.type
_entity_poly.pdbx_seq_one_letter_code
_entity_poly.pdbx_strand_id
1 'polypeptide(L)'
;MWSYEKRLQFPVNIKEPNAKLAQVIISQYGGPDGEMGASMRYLSQRYSMPFKEVAGLLTDIGTEELGHLEMVATIVHQLTRDLSREEIEKSGFANYYVDHTIGVWPQAAGGVPFNACEFQVKGDIITDLHESMAAEQKARSTYDNILRLIKDPDVCEPIKFLRAREIVHYQRFGEALRIAQDHLNSRNFYAFNPGFDRCDSCET
;
A
#
# COMPACT_ATOMS: atom_id res chain seq x y z
N MET A 1 2.46 19.38 12.39
CA MET A 1 3.89 19.02 12.58
C MET A 1 4.03 17.53 12.25
N TRP A 2 4.98 17.17 11.40
CA TRP A 2 5.30 15.77 11.13
C TRP A 2 5.95 15.14 12.37
N SER A 3 5.52 13.96 12.77
CA SER A 3 6.20 13.18 13.81
C SER A 3 6.49 11.78 13.31
N TYR A 4 7.65 11.25 13.67
CA TYR A 4 8.12 9.92 13.29
C TYR A 4 8.64 9.21 14.53
N GLU A 5 8.04 8.05 14.84
CA GLU A 5 8.52 7.17 15.89
C GLU A 5 9.57 6.22 15.31
N LYS A 6 10.77 6.19 15.91
CA LYS A 6 11.87 5.33 15.44
C LYS A 6 11.67 3.86 15.84
N ARG A 7 10.52 3.32 15.53
CA ARG A 7 10.18 1.91 15.74
C ARG A 7 9.18 1.47 14.67
N LEU A 8 9.28 0.23 14.25
CA LEU A 8 8.31 -0.38 13.36
C LEU A 8 6.97 -0.58 14.09
N GLN A 9 5.88 -0.55 13.35
CA GLN A 9 4.54 -0.81 13.86
C GLN A 9 4.38 -2.26 14.36
N PHE A 10 5.08 -3.19 13.72
CA PHE A 10 5.25 -4.57 14.17
C PHE A 10 6.74 -4.98 14.09
N PRO A 11 7.28 -5.75 15.05
CA PRO A 11 8.68 -6.13 15.05
C PRO A 11 9.06 -6.98 13.82
N VAL A 12 10.19 -6.67 13.21
CA VAL A 12 10.81 -7.47 12.15
C VAL A 12 12.21 -7.89 12.60
N ASN A 13 12.42 -9.19 12.78
CA ASN A 13 13.70 -9.74 13.22
C ASN A 13 13.97 -11.09 12.53
N ILE A 14 14.38 -11.01 11.25
CA ILE A 14 14.65 -12.18 10.42
C ILE A 14 16.09 -12.63 10.67
N LYS A 15 16.27 -13.89 11.03
CA LYS A 15 17.58 -14.47 11.39
C LYS A 15 18.32 -14.95 10.15
N GLU A 16 17.61 -15.60 9.23
CA GLU A 16 18.19 -16.25 8.07
C GLU A 16 17.92 -15.44 6.79
N PRO A 17 18.94 -14.84 6.15
CA PRO A 17 18.79 -14.16 4.87
C PRO A 17 18.28 -15.11 3.79
N ASN A 18 17.45 -14.59 2.87
CA ASN A 18 16.90 -15.36 1.77
C ASN A 18 16.51 -14.44 0.60
N ALA A 19 17.40 -14.30 -0.36
CA ALA A 19 17.21 -13.43 -1.51
C ALA A 19 16.00 -13.81 -2.39
N LYS A 20 15.64 -15.10 -2.44
CA LYS A 20 14.45 -15.55 -3.19
C LYS A 20 13.15 -15.06 -2.55
N LEU A 21 13.07 -15.04 -1.22
CA LEU A 21 11.93 -14.47 -0.52
C LEU A 21 11.90 -12.95 -0.67
N ALA A 22 13.04 -12.27 -0.60
CA ALA A 22 13.14 -10.84 -0.83
C ALA A 22 12.56 -10.44 -2.19
N GLN A 23 12.88 -11.20 -3.25
CA GLN A 23 12.37 -10.97 -4.60
C GLN A 23 10.83 -11.03 -4.66
N VAL A 24 10.22 -11.92 -3.93
CA VAL A 24 8.75 -12.06 -3.88
C VAL A 24 8.13 -10.92 -3.06
N ILE A 25 8.70 -10.62 -1.90
CA ILE A 25 8.14 -9.66 -0.94
C ILE A 25 8.29 -8.21 -1.42
N ILE A 26 9.34 -7.90 -2.20
CA ILE A 26 9.56 -6.55 -2.73
C ILE A 26 8.37 -6.02 -3.56
N SER A 27 7.50 -6.92 -4.05
CA SER A 27 6.26 -6.55 -4.73
C SER A 27 5.33 -5.71 -3.85
N GLN A 28 5.35 -5.94 -2.53
CA GLN A 28 4.60 -5.12 -1.57
C GLN A 28 5.32 -3.80 -1.21
N TYR A 29 6.56 -3.62 -1.63
CA TYR A 29 7.23 -2.33 -1.54
C TYR A 29 6.84 -1.40 -2.70
N GLY A 30 7.06 -1.83 -3.94
CA GLY A 30 6.91 -0.99 -5.12
C GLY A 30 6.18 -1.65 -6.30
N GLY A 31 5.50 -2.77 -6.09
CA GLY A 31 4.61 -3.35 -7.09
C GLY A 31 3.28 -2.60 -7.20
N PRO A 32 2.40 -3.01 -8.14
CA PRO A 32 1.15 -2.32 -8.44
C PRO A 32 0.17 -2.22 -7.25
N ASP A 33 0.25 -3.17 -6.35
CA ASP A 33 -0.60 -3.25 -5.15
C ASP A 33 0.22 -3.12 -3.86
N GLY A 34 1.40 -2.47 -3.95
CA GLY A 34 2.32 -2.30 -2.83
C GLY A 34 2.09 -1.01 -2.04
N GLU A 35 2.72 -0.94 -0.88
CA GLU A 35 2.54 0.11 0.13
C GLU A 35 2.94 1.51 -0.38
N MET A 36 3.91 1.59 -1.31
CA MET A 36 4.28 2.88 -1.92
C MET A 36 3.12 3.48 -2.72
N GLY A 37 2.46 2.67 -3.54
CA GLY A 37 1.30 3.09 -4.30
C GLY A 37 0.11 3.43 -3.40
N ALA A 38 -0.14 2.63 -2.35
CA ALA A 38 -1.20 2.85 -1.38
C ALA A 38 -1.03 4.19 -0.65
N SER A 39 0.13 4.42 -0.03
CA SER A 39 0.42 5.66 0.69
C SER A 39 0.27 6.90 -0.20
N MET A 40 0.87 6.90 -1.39
CA MET A 40 0.79 8.02 -2.32
C MET A 40 -0.63 8.28 -2.82
N ARG A 41 -1.41 7.23 -3.11
CA ARG A 41 -2.80 7.32 -3.52
C ARG A 41 -3.64 8.02 -2.47
N TYR A 42 -3.65 7.53 -1.24
CA TYR A 42 -4.51 8.05 -0.18
C TYR A 42 -4.12 9.46 0.25
N LEU A 43 -2.81 9.73 0.39
CA LEU A 43 -2.31 11.05 0.72
C LEU A 43 -2.52 12.09 -0.41
N SER A 44 -2.69 11.65 -1.65
CA SER A 44 -3.06 12.52 -2.77
C SER A 44 -4.57 12.75 -2.87
N GLN A 45 -5.37 11.70 -2.70
CA GLN A 45 -6.84 11.78 -2.76
C GLN A 45 -7.42 12.69 -1.67
N ARG A 46 -6.81 12.76 -0.48
CA ARG A 46 -7.31 13.56 0.64
C ARG A 46 -7.55 15.04 0.34
N TYR A 47 -6.80 15.60 -0.63
CA TYR A 47 -6.92 17.04 -0.97
C TYR A 47 -8.19 17.38 -1.74
N SER A 48 -8.79 16.41 -2.41
CA SER A 48 -10.05 16.58 -3.16
C SER A 48 -11.29 16.12 -2.39
N MET A 49 -11.13 15.61 -1.16
CA MET A 49 -12.26 15.16 -0.35
C MET A 49 -13.07 16.34 0.20
N PRO A 50 -14.37 16.44 -0.14
CA PRO A 50 -15.20 17.57 0.27
C PRO A 50 -15.60 17.51 1.77
N PHE A 51 -15.50 16.33 2.41
CA PHE A 51 -15.87 16.11 3.79
C PHE A 51 -14.64 15.89 4.67
N LYS A 52 -14.55 16.65 5.77
CA LYS A 52 -13.37 16.63 6.65
C LYS A 52 -13.11 15.26 7.28
N GLU A 53 -14.16 14.53 7.59
CA GLU A 53 -14.10 13.19 8.17
C GLU A 53 -13.43 12.22 7.20
N VAL A 54 -13.80 12.29 5.93
CA VAL A 54 -13.21 11.45 4.86
C VAL A 54 -11.76 11.86 4.59
N ALA A 55 -11.48 13.16 4.50
CA ALA A 55 -10.11 13.66 4.35
C ALA A 55 -9.20 13.23 5.52
N GLY A 56 -9.74 13.27 6.75
CA GLY A 56 -9.06 12.82 7.97
C GLY A 56 -8.74 11.33 7.91
N LEU A 57 -9.71 10.51 7.52
CA LEU A 57 -9.55 9.06 7.38
C LEU A 57 -8.50 8.69 6.34
N LEU A 58 -8.51 9.34 5.16
CA LEU A 58 -7.48 9.14 4.13
C LEU A 58 -6.09 9.56 4.61
N THR A 59 -6.00 10.60 5.43
CA THR A 59 -4.73 11.02 6.04
C THR A 59 -4.22 9.97 7.01
N ASP A 60 -5.09 9.43 7.83
CA ASP A 60 -4.79 8.44 8.85
C ASP A 60 -4.29 7.14 8.22
N ILE A 61 -5.04 6.59 7.29
CA ILE A 61 -4.65 5.37 6.56
C ILE A 61 -3.38 5.64 5.73
N GLY A 62 -3.33 6.70 4.93
CA GLY A 62 -2.19 6.98 4.07
C GLY A 62 -0.87 7.20 4.84
N THR A 63 -0.93 7.71 6.07
CA THR A 63 0.26 7.80 6.93
C THR A 63 0.60 6.46 7.58
N GLU A 64 -0.37 5.61 7.87
CA GLU A 64 -0.12 4.23 8.31
C GLU A 64 0.58 3.41 7.22
N GLU A 65 0.19 3.58 5.95
CA GLU A 65 0.86 2.91 4.82
C GLU A 65 2.34 3.30 4.66
N LEU A 66 2.76 4.49 5.10
CA LEU A 66 4.19 4.82 5.18
C LEU A 66 4.91 3.94 6.21
N GLY A 67 4.25 3.60 7.30
CA GLY A 67 4.78 2.65 8.30
C GLY A 67 4.85 1.21 7.76
N HIS A 68 3.85 0.79 6.98
CA HIS A 68 3.84 -0.51 6.29
C HIS A 68 4.96 -0.58 5.24
N LEU A 69 5.14 0.47 4.46
CA LEU A 69 6.25 0.60 3.52
C LEU A 69 7.61 0.41 4.22
N GLU A 70 7.80 1.03 5.38
CA GLU A 70 9.01 0.86 6.21
C GLU A 70 9.18 -0.59 6.68
N MET A 71 8.09 -1.26 7.08
CA MET A 71 8.12 -2.67 7.46
C MET A 71 8.54 -3.58 6.31
N VAL A 72 7.95 -3.41 5.13
CA VAL A 72 8.30 -4.20 3.93
C VAL A 72 9.76 -3.95 3.53
N ALA A 73 10.21 -2.69 3.55
CA ALA A 73 11.61 -2.35 3.30
C ALA A 73 12.56 -3.05 4.29
N THR A 74 12.19 -3.08 5.57
CA THR A 74 12.99 -3.74 6.62
C THR A 74 13.05 -5.25 6.40
N ILE A 75 11.94 -5.89 6.01
CA ILE A 75 11.90 -7.33 5.67
C ILE A 75 12.84 -7.61 4.49
N VAL A 76 12.73 -6.85 3.40
CA VAL A 76 13.59 -7.01 2.22
C VAL A 76 15.05 -6.81 2.58
N HIS A 77 15.37 -5.76 3.35
CA HIS A 77 16.74 -5.48 3.81
C HIS A 77 17.31 -6.65 4.64
N GLN A 78 16.54 -7.15 5.61
CA GLN A 78 17.02 -8.24 6.46
C GLN A 78 17.15 -9.57 5.70
N LEU A 79 16.35 -9.79 4.67
CA LEU A 79 16.44 -10.97 3.80
C LEU A 79 17.62 -10.90 2.81
N THR A 80 18.16 -9.71 2.55
CA THR A 80 19.24 -9.51 1.56
C THR A 80 20.60 -9.15 2.16
N ARG A 81 20.67 -8.97 3.47
CA ARG A 81 21.94 -8.68 4.15
C ARG A 81 22.85 -9.91 4.13
N ASP A 82 24.14 -9.66 4.00
CA ASP A 82 25.22 -10.66 4.14
C ASP A 82 25.11 -11.88 3.20
N LEU A 83 24.44 -11.71 2.05
CA LEU A 83 24.32 -12.75 1.04
C LEU A 83 25.67 -13.07 0.40
N SER A 84 25.99 -14.36 0.28
CA SER A 84 27.10 -14.81 -0.52
C SER A 84 26.82 -14.63 -2.03
N ARG A 85 27.88 -14.59 -2.83
CA ARG A 85 27.77 -14.56 -4.29
C ARG A 85 26.92 -15.72 -4.83
N GLU A 86 27.13 -16.91 -4.29
CA GLU A 86 26.40 -18.11 -4.70
C GLU A 86 24.89 -17.99 -4.45
N GLU A 87 24.49 -17.44 -3.32
CA GLU A 87 23.08 -17.20 -2.97
C GLU A 87 22.46 -16.17 -3.92
N ILE A 88 23.16 -15.08 -4.23
CA ILE A 88 22.71 -14.07 -5.19
C ILE A 88 22.49 -14.70 -6.58
N GLU A 89 23.47 -15.47 -7.09
CA GLU A 89 23.41 -16.11 -8.42
C GLU A 89 22.27 -17.13 -8.51
N LYS A 90 22.01 -17.92 -7.47
CA LYS A 90 20.99 -18.99 -7.48
C LYS A 90 19.57 -18.47 -7.19
N SER A 91 19.42 -17.32 -6.58
CA SER A 91 18.11 -16.82 -6.12
C SER A 91 17.23 -16.21 -7.21
N GLY A 92 17.79 -15.83 -8.35
CA GLY A 92 17.15 -14.97 -9.35
C GLY A 92 17.24 -13.47 -9.00
N PHE A 93 17.91 -13.12 -7.91
CA PHE A 93 18.05 -11.73 -7.43
C PHE A 93 19.27 -11.02 -8.03
N ALA A 94 20.09 -11.72 -8.83
CA ALA A 94 21.34 -11.20 -9.39
C ALA A 94 21.14 -9.93 -10.23
N ASN A 95 20.09 -9.85 -11.04
CA ASN A 95 19.78 -8.66 -11.85
C ASN A 95 19.50 -7.45 -10.96
N TYR A 96 18.70 -7.64 -9.91
CA TYR A 96 18.43 -6.60 -8.92
C TYR A 96 19.73 -6.14 -8.24
N TYR A 97 20.58 -7.09 -7.84
CA TYR A 97 21.83 -6.81 -7.15
C TYR A 97 22.80 -6.00 -8.01
N VAL A 98 22.85 -6.24 -9.32
CA VAL A 98 23.68 -5.46 -10.25
C VAL A 98 23.30 -3.97 -10.23
N ASP A 99 22.03 -3.66 -10.20
CA ASP A 99 21.56 -2.28 -10.27
C ASP A 99 21.49 -1.60 -8.89
N HIS A 100 21.18 -2.35 -7.83
CA HIS A 100 20.81 -1.77 -6.54
C HIS A 100 21.62 -2.29 -5.35
N THR A 101 22.41 -3.34 -5.54
CA THR A 101 23.15 -4.04 -4.47
C THR A 101 22.21 -4.46 -3.33
N ILE A 102 22.43 -3.98 -2.12
CA ILE A 102 21.55 -4.21 -0.95
C ILE A 102 20.55 -3.05 -0.72
N GLY A 103 20.48 -2.09 -1.63
CA GLY A 103 19.51 -1.01 -1.57
C GLY A 103 18.09 -1.53 -1.80
N VAL A 104 17.09 -0.97 -1.13
CA VAL A 104 15.70 -1.32 -1.35
C VAL A 104 15.13 -0.41 -2.44
N TRP A 105 14.92 -0.98 -3.62
CA TRP A 105 14.41 -0.26 -4.78
C TRP A 105 12.94 -0.63 -5.05
N PRO A 106 12.05 0.35 -5.33
CA PRO A 106 10.64 0.10 -5.54
C PRO A 106 10.36 -0.57 -6.88
N GLN A 107 10.04 -1.86 -6.83
CA GLN A 107 9.66 -2.66 -7.98
C GLN A 107 8.71 -3.79 -7.61
N ALA A 108 8.05 -4.37 -8.62
CA ALA A 108 7.30 -5.62 -8.49
C ALA A 108 8.25 -6.83 -8.43
N ALA A 109 7.75 -7.99 -8.00
CA ALA A 109 8.49 -9.25 -7.94
C ALA A 109 9.13 -9.66 -9.28
N GLY A 110 8.50 -9.32 -10.40
CA GLY A 110 9.02 -9.55 -11.75
C GLY A 110 10.06 -8.53 -12.23
N GLY A 111 10.47 -7.57 -11.40
CA GLY A 111 11.47 -6.57 -11.75
C GLY A 111 10.93 -5.31 -12.43
N VAL A 112 9.61 -5.20 -12.63
CA VAL A 112 9.00 -3.97 -13.17
C VAL A 112 9.10 -2.86 -12.13
N PRO A 113 9.75 -1.72 -12.44
CA PRO A 113 9.86 -0.61 -11.50
C PRO A 113 8.50 -0.04 -11.11
N PHE A 114 8.43 0.59 -9.92
CA PHE A 114 7.23 1.31 -9.51
C PHE A 114 6.81 2.33 -10.56
N ASN A 115 5.54 2.33 -10.88
CA ASN A 115 4.95 3.25 -11.85
C ASN A 115 3.75 3.96 -11.23
N ALA A 116 3.84 5.28 -11.08
CA ALA A 116 2.78 6.09 -10.51
C ALA A 116 1.47 6.07 -11.34
N CYS A 117 1.50 5.61 -12.59
CA CYS A 117 0.29 5.42 -13.40
C CYS A 117 -0.59 4.25 -12.92
N GLU A 118 -0.08 3.37 -12.05
CA GLU A 118 -0.81 2.21 -11.56
C GLU A 118 -1.79 2.55 -10.44
N PHE A 119 -1.63 3.67 -9.73
CA PHE A 119 -2.59 4.12 -8.76
C PHE A 119 -3.47 5.26 -9.29
N GLN A 120 -4.70 5.33 -8.79
CA GLN A 120 -5.71 6.25 -9.32
C GLN A 120 -6.02 7.37 -8.32
N VAL A 121 -6.05 8.61 -8.84
CA VAL A 121 -6.53 9.80 -8.13
C VAL A 121 -7.36 10.60 -9.13
N LYS A 122 -8.67 10.55 -9.03
CA LYS A 122 -9.60 11.21 -9.96
C LYS A 122 -10.16 12.51 -9.41
N GLY A 123 -10.07 12.74 -8.10
CA GLY A 123 -10.67 13.91 -7.46
C GLY A 123 -12.19 13.80 -7.29
N ASP A 124 -12.76 12.62 -7.52
CA ASP A 124 -14.16 12.29 -7.27
C ASP A 124 -14.24 11.35 -6.07
N ILE A 125 -14.96 11.76 -5.03
CA ILE A 125 -14.99 11.05 -3.76
C ILE A 125 -15.50 9.61 -3.90
N ILE A 126 -16.52 9.38 -4.72
CA ILE A 126 -17.12 8.05 -4.88
C ILE A 126 -16.16 7.15 -5.67
N THR A 127 -15.62 7.65 -6.77
CA THR A 127 -14.65 6.93 -7.60
C THR A 127 -13.39 6.57 -6.79
N ASP A 128 -12.81 7.54 -6.11
CA ASP A 128 -11.56 7.38 -5.38
C ASP A 128 -11.72 6.42 -4.17
N LEU A 129 -12.86 6.46 -3.46
CA LEU A 129 -13.12 5.52 -2.36
C LEU A 129 -13.35 4.08 -2.85
N HIS A 130 -14.02 3.88 -3.98
CA HIS A 130 -14.15 2.55 -4.59
C HIS A 130 -12.80 1.99 -5.03
N GLU A 131 -11.95 2.83 -5.64
CA GLU A 131 -10.58 2.42 -6.01
C GLU A 131 -9.75 2.09 -4.78
N SER A 132 -9.84 2.90 -3.71
CA SER A 132 -9.12 2.63 -2.46
C SER A 132 -9.56 1.32 -1.82
N MET A 133 -10.86 1.02 -1.77
CA MET A 133 -11.37 -0.28 -1.31
C MET A 133 -10.85 -1.44 -2.16
N ALA A 134 -10.83 -1.27 -3.48
CA ALA A 134 -10.29 -2.29 -4.39
C ALA A 134 -8.78 -2.49 -4.19
N ALA A 135 -8.03 -1.40 -3.96
CA ALA A 135 -6.61 -1.44 -3.69
C ALA A 135 -6.28 -2.28 -2.44
N GLU A 136 -6.99 -2.05 -1.33
CA GLU A 136 -6.82 -2.82 -0.09
C GLU A 136 -7.07 -4.32 -0.30
N GLN A 137 -8.10 -4.67 -1.07
CA GLN A 137 -8.38 -6.09 -1.36
C GLN A 137 -7.33 -6.71 -2.27
N LYS A 138 -6.76 -5.96 -3.21
CA LYS A 138 -5.65 -6.43 -4.06
C LYS A 138 -4.39 -6.65 -3.24
N ALA A 139 -4.02 -5.69 -2.37
CA ALA A 139 -2.89 -5.82 -1.45
C ALA A 139 -3.05 -7.02 -0.50
N ARG A 140 -4.22 -7.15 0.14
CA ARG A 140 -4.56 -8.33 0.97
C ARG A 140 -4.39 -9.65 0.21
N SER A 141 -4.89 -9.71 -1.02
CA SER A 141 -4.78 -10.91 -1.88
C SER A 141 -3.31 -11.23 -2.22
N THR A 142 -2.50 -10.19 -2.46
CA THR A 142 -1.06 -10.34 -2.71
C THR A 142 -0.34 -10.85 -1.47
N TYR A 143 -0.66 -10.34 -0.28
CA TYR A 143 -0.14 -10.89 0.98
C TYR A 143 -0.55 -12.36 1.19
N ASP A 144 -1.79 -12.75 0.87
CA ASP A 144 -2.21 -14.16 0.90
C ASP A 144 -1.36 -15.03 -0.05
N ASN A 145 -1.06 -14.53 -1.26
CA ASN A 145 -0.21 -15.24 -2.21
C ASN A 145 1.23 -15.39 -1.69
N ILE A 146 1.77 -14.35 -1.09
CA ILE A 146 3.09 -14.37 -0.47
C ILE A 146 3.12 -15.41 0.67
N LEU A 147 2.14 -15.41 1.57
CA LEU A 147 2.05 -16.35 2.69
C LEU A 147 1.95 -17.82 2.26
N ARG A 148 1.43 -18.12 1.06
CA ARG A 148 1.44 -19.49 0.50
C ARG A 148 2.84 -19.98 0.13
N LEU A 149 3.77 -19.07 -0.12
CA LEU A 149 5.15 -19.37 -0.55
C LEU A 149 6.15 -19.38 0.61
N ILE A 150 5.83 -18.74 1.72
CA ILE A 150 6.74 -18.61 2.86
C ILE A 150 6.40 -19.65 3.95
N LYS A 151 7.46 -20.12 4.62
CA LYS A 151 7.34 -21.04 5.77
C LYS A 151 8.07 -20.54 7.01
N ASP A 152 9.02 -19.61 6.83
CA ASP A 152 9.78 -19.03 7.91
C ASP A 152 8.89 -18.18 8.83
N PRO A 153 8.74 -18.51 10.11
CA PRO A 153 7.90 -17.74 11.02
C PRO A 153 8.39 -16.31 11.23
N ASP A 154 9.73 -16.06 11.18
CA ASP A 154 10.28 -14.70 11.34
C ASP A 154 9.85 -13.77 10.18
N VAL A 155 9.50 -14.34 9.03
CA VAL A 155 8.96 -13.62 7.86
C VAL A 155 7.42 -13.67 7.85
N CYS A 156 6.82 -14.80 8.18
CA CYS A 156 5.36 -14.95 8.15
C CYS A 156 4.63 -14.00 9.10
N GLU A 157 5.15 -13.80 10.33
CA GLU A 157 4.42 -13.02 11.34
C GLU A 157 4.27 -11.53 10.97
N PRO A 158 5.33 -10.80 10.53
CA PRO A 158 5.13 -9.42 10.05
C PRO A 158 4.25 -9.34 8.80
N ILE A 159 4.32 -10.31 7.88
CA ILE A 159 3.44 -10.35 6.70
C ILE A 159 1.97 -10.60 7.10
N LYS A 160 1.69 -11.45 8.08
CA LYS A 160 0.34 -11.64 8.62
C LYS A 160 -0.21 -10.38 9.27
N PHE A 161 0.64 -9.64 9.97
CA PHE A 161 0.27 -8.35 10.55
C PHE A 161 -0.16 -7.37 9.44
N LEU A 162 0.69 -7.13 8.43
CA LEU A 162 0.38 -6.27 7.30
C LEU A 162 -0.95 -6.69 6.62
N ARG A 163 -1.07 -7.97 6.27
CA ARG A 163 -2.31 -8.51 5.70
C ARG A 163 -3.55 -8.22 6.56
N ALA A 164 -3.44 -8.25 7.88
CA ALA A 164 -4.54 -7.95 8.77
C ALA A 164 -4.91 -6.46 8.75
N ARG A 165 -3.93 -5.57 8.52
CA ARG A 165 -4.18 -4.13 8.37
C ARG A 165 -4.97 -3.81 7.12
N GLU A 166 -4.71 -4.48 5.99
CA GLU A 166 -5.48 -4.32 4.75
C GLU A 166 -6.99 -4.56 4.96
N ILE A 167 -7.36 -5.51 5.82
CA ILE A 167 -8.76 -5.78 6.15
C ILE A 167 -9.37 -4.60 6.91
N VAL A 168 -8.62 -4.03 7.86
CA VAL A 168 -9.06 -2.87 8.64
C VAL A 168 -9.20 -1.64 7.75
N HIS A 169 -8.24 -1.38 6.88
CA HIS A 169 -8.28 -0.26 5.93
C HIS A 169 -9.47 -0.38 4.98
N TYR A 170 -9.69 -1.57 4.41
CA TYR A 170 -10.87 -1.84 3.58
C TYR A 170 -12.19 -1.50 4.30
N GLN A 171 -12.33 -1.92 5.57
CA GLN A 171 -13.52 -1.61 6.38
C GLN A 171 -13.67 -0.11 6.61
N ARG A 172 -12.58 0.59 6.93
CA ARG A 172 -12.58 2.04 7.15
C ARG A 172 -12.93 2.81 5.88
N PHE A 173 -12.42 2.39 4.71
CA PHE A 173 -12.84 2.98 3.43
C PHE A 173 -14.31 2.71 3.11
N GLY A 174 -14.85 1.56 3.49
CA GLY A 174 -16.29 1.27 3.39
C GLY A 174 -17.13 2.19 4.27
N GLU A 175 -16.67 2.51 5.48
CA GLU A 175 -17.29 3.50 6.36
C GLU A 175 -17.24 4.91 5.75
N ALA A 176 -16.09 5.30 5.19
CA ALA A 176 -15.93 6.57 4.50
C ALA A 176 -16.87 6.71 3.29
N LEU A 177 -17.02 5.64 2.52
CA LEU A 177 -17.95 5.59 1.40
C LEU A 177 -19.41 5.80 1.87
N ARG A 178 -19.81 5.15 2.96
CA ARG A 178 -21.14 5.34 3.55
C ARG A 178 -21.33 6.79 4.02
N ILE A 179 -20.34 7.37 4.71
CA ILE A 179 -20.38 8.78 5.14
C ILE A 179 -20.54 9.70 3.92
N ALA A 180 -19.78 9.46 2.84
CA ALA A 180 -19.89 10.24 1.62
C ALA A 180 -21.29 10.15 0.99
N GLN A 181 -21.86 8.95 0.91
CA GLN A 181 -23.20 8.71 0.38
C GLN A 181 -24.29 9.39 1.22
N ASP A 182 -24.18 9.33 2.56
CA ASP A 182 -25.11 9.99 3.48
C ASP A 182 -25.06 11.53 3.30
N HIS A 183 -23.89 12.13 3.15
CA HIS A 183 -23.73 13.55 2.90
C HIS A 183 -24.25 14.00 1.54
N LEU A 184 -24.05 13.19 0.51
CA LEU A 184 -24.51 13.53 -0.83
C LEU A 184 -26.04 13.52 -0.94
N ASN A 185 -26.72 12.77 -0.09
CA ASN A 185 -28.19 12.63 -0.06
C ASN A 185 -28.79 12.47 -1.49
N SER A 186 -28.09 11.77 -2.37
CA SER A 186 -28.36 11.67 -3.79
C SER A 186 -28.73 10.24 -4.18
N ARG A 187 -29.77 10.12 -5.00
CA ARG A 187 -30.15 8.84 -5.62
C ARG A 187 -29.23 8.48 -6.80
N ASN A 188 -28.51 9.44 -7.34
CA ASN A 188 -27.61 9.26 -8.47
C ASN A 188 -26.30 10.03 -8.26
N PHE A 189 -25.48 9.57 -7.32
CA PHE A 189 -24.20 10.17 -6.95
C PHE A 189 -23.11 10.01 -8.04
N TYR A 190 -23.36 9.23 -9.11
CA TYR A 190 -22.41 9.10 -10.23
C TYR A 190 -22.45 10.30 -11.19
N ALA A 191 -23.51 11.10 -11.17
CA ALA A 191 -23.65 12.27 -12.01
C ALA A 191 -23.16 13.57 -11.36
N PHE A 192 -22.68 13.51 -10.13
CA PHE A 192 -22.29 14.69 -9.36
C PHE A 192 -20.96 14.44 -8.61
N ASN A 193 -20.01 15.34 -8.81
CA ASN A 193 -18.75 15.33 -8.07
C ASN A 193 -18.70 16.51 -7.09
N PRO A 194 -18.96 16.30 -5.79
CA PRO A 194 -19.01 17.37 -4.79
C PRO A 194 -17.64 18.02 -4.52
N GLY A 195 -16.55 17.42 -4.99
CA GLY A 195 -15.20 18.00 -4.92
C GLY A 195 -15.00 19.12 -5.93
N PHE A 196 -15.77 19.13 -7.03
CA PHE A 196 -15.64 20.06 -8.14
C PHE A 196 -16.95 20.82 -8.44
N ASP A 197 -18.07 20.11 -8.51
CA ASP A 197 -19.37 20.71 -8.85
C ASP A 197 -19.92 21.48 -7.66
N ARG A 198 -20.31 22.73 -7.87
CA ARG A 198 -20.93 23.57 -6.84
C ARG A 198 -22.45 23.42 -6.88
N CYS A 199 -23.08 23.42 -5.71
CA CYS A 199 -24.53 23.25 -5.54
C CYS A 199 -25.39 24.28 -6.30
N ASP A 200 -24.83 25.43 -6.70
CA ASP A 200 -25.55 26.49 -7.38
C ASP A 200 -26.05 26.11 -8.79
N SER A 201 -25.60 24.95 -9.32
CA SER A 201 -26.02 24.41 -10.61
C SER A 201 -27.10 23.31 -10.51
N CYS A 202 -27.53 22.93 -9.31
CA CYS A 202 -28.50 21.85 -9.09
C CYS A 202 -29.95 22.33 -8.86
N GLU A 203 -30.21 23.63 -9.02
CA GLU A 203 -31.56 24.21 -8.93
C GLU A 203 -32.23 24.40 -10.32
N THR A 204 -32.06 23.46 -11.24
CA THR A 204 -32.92 23.45 -12.46
C THR A 204 -33.50 22.07 -12.69
#